data_b30a29ad6da17b9dd484b4bc44810b67
#
_entry.id   b30a29ad6da17b9dd484b4bc44810b67
#
_cell.length_a   1.000
_cell.length_b   1.000
_cell.length_c   1.000
_cell.angle_alpha   90.00
_cell.angle_beta   90.00
_cell.angle_gamma   90.00
#
_symmetry.space_group_name_H-M   'P 1'
#
loop_
_entity.id
_entity.type
_entity.pdbx_description
1 polymer ?
#
loop_
_entity_poly.entity_id
_entity_poly.type
_entity_poly.pdbx_seq_one_letter_code
_entity_poly.pdbx_strand_id
1 'polypeptide(L)'
;MNKRKNKIVAILTIMLGIICAYSGVIYFQKKQCTDNPYKAYTTKEKSRKVGSFEYKYRIGAEGVWITKIIPMEEDISVLKIPSKLAGKKVVRLGNGNGNFKQEDTSDTMWEAENWSNIFGEKCSEDSTVENIIIEPKDVYDRVAQIKEIDVPDTVQWIDLGLFAYVQNGKVLRLPAGLKTKLEDTGLTGVKWKEVSFFGENKNYKIIDGFLCSKDGKTVYGLLEEREESKIPDRVETISKKGNYFGTKEMQIPASVTEIEAAGKYGNHNFTEASVRIAEDNPKYAEKNGSIYDKTSGELVAAYIDNGVINIPDTVKRIFCPWYIGDTTTFRRMVIPKSVTFMHTKSGNNVRNNPAGHTGTTYVFEGRTPLHLVSGVCLFEEKDTIVVPKGCKKEYQEKWRGNISRLHHKIFWEEK
;
A
#
# COMPACT_ATOMS: atom_id res chain seq x y z
N MET A 1 -72.33 4.18 12.39
CA MET A 1 -71.42 3.04 12.11
C MET A 1 -70.26 3.41 11.14
N ASN A 2 -70.44 4.31 10.18
CA ASN A 2 -69.40 4.62 9.22
C ASN A 2 -68.16 5.40 9.73
N LYS A 3 -68.30 6.32 10.68
CA LYS A 3 -67.14 7.12 11.18
C LYS A 3 -66.07 6.30 11.92
N ARG A 4 -66.49 5.17 12.55
CA ARG A 4 -65.53 4.29 13.27
C ARG A 4 -64.74 3.40 12.31
N LYS A 5 -65.38 2.92 11.22
CA LYS A 5 -64.72 2.16 10.17
C LYS A 5 -63.69 2.99 9.41
N ASN A 6 -64.00 4.25 9.09
CA ASN A 6 -63.09 5.14 8.38
C ASN A 6 -61.85 5.50 9.24
N LYS A 7 -62.01 5.64 10.57
CA LYS A 7 -60.86 5.86 11.45
C LYS A 7 -59.93 4.63 11.53
N ILE A 8 -60.51 3.41 11.57
CA ILE A 8 -59.71 2.16 11.59
C ILE A 8 -58.95 1.99 10.28
N VAL A 9 -59.58 2.25 9.14
CA VAL A 9 -58.93 2.17 7.83
C VAL A 9 -57.79 3.22 7.74
N ALA A 10 -58.02 4.43 8.18
CA ALA A 10 -56.97 5.47 8.17
C ALA A 10 -55.76 5.10 9.05
N ILE A 11 -56.01 4.53 10.25
CA ILE A 11 -54.93 4.06 11.14
C ILE A 11 -54.14 2.90 10.50
N LEU A 12 -54.82 1.95 9.89
CA LEU A 12 -54.19 0.81 9.20
C LEU A 12 -53.38 1.27 7.99
N THR A 13 -53.85 2.26 7.24
CA THR A 13 -53.09 2.85 6.09
C THR A 13 -51.86 3.56 6.58
N ILE A 14 -51.95 4.33 7.67
CA ILE A 14 -50.78 4.99 8.28
C ILE A 14 -49.77 3.96 8.80
N MET A 15 -50.22 2.93 9.48
CA MET A 15 -49.33 1.85 9.97
C MET A 15 -48.66 1.10 8.81
N LEU A 16 -49.38 0.81 7.73
CA LEU A 16 -48.83 0.18 6.53
C LEU A 16 -47.78 1.10 5.87
N GLY A 17 -48.05 2.41 5.79
CA GLY A 17 -47.11 3.40 5.29
C GLY A 17 -45.83 3.48 6.13
N ILE A 18 -45.95 3.43 7.46
CA ILE A 18 -44.81 3.40 8.37
C ILE A 18 -44.01 2.11 8.21
N ILE A 19 -44.69 0.95 8.08
CA ILE A 19 -44.01 -0.35 7.87
C ILE A 19 -43.28 -0.36 6.51
N CYS A 20 -43.93 0.15 5.45
CA CYS A 20 -43.27 0.25 4.14
C CYS A 20 -42.06 1.23 4.16
N ALA A 21 -42.19 2.37 4.84
CA ALA A 21 -41.10 3.32 5.00
C ALA A 21 -39.97 2.70 5.81
N TYR A 22 -40.28 2.00 6.90
CA TYR A 22 -39.28 1.31 7.73
C TYR A 22 -38.60 0.15 6.97
N SER A 23 -39.34 -0.61 6.19
CA SER A 23 -38.81 -1.67 5.32
C SER A 23 -37.94 -1.08 4.19
N GLY A 24 -38.37 0.03 3.62
CA GLY A 24 -37.56 0.79 2.62
C GLY A 24 -36.27 1.32 3.20
N VAL A 25 -36.31 1.89 4.41
CA VAL A 25 -35.11 2.33 5.13
C VAL A 25 -34.18 1.17 5.43
N ILE A 26 -34.71 0.04 5.95
CA ILE A 26 -33.90 -1.15 6.21
C ILE A 26 -33.31 -1.73 4.92
N TYR A 27 -34.09 -1.76 3.83
CA TYR A 27 -33.59 -2.21 2.52
C TYR A 27 -32.49 -1.29 1.99
N PHE A 28 -32.69 0.02 2.08
CA PHE A 28 -31.70 1.01 1.65
C PHE A 28 -30.42 0.97 2.50
N GLN A 29 -30.56 0.80 3.82
CA GLN A 29 -29.45 0.59 4.74
C GLN A 29 -28.70 -0.70 4.43
N LYS A 30 -29.43 -1.81 4.17
CA LYS A 30 -28.83 -3.09 3.81
C LYS A 30 -28.09 -3.02 2.47
N LYS A 31 -28.65 -2.28 1.49
CA LYS A 31 -28.00 -2.05 0.21
C LYS A 31 -26.74 -1.18 0.35
N GLN A 32 -26.79 -0.12 1.16
CA GLN A 32 -25.59 0.67 1.45
C GLN A 32 -24.48 -0.13 2.15
N CYS A 33 -24.87 -1.09 3.03
CA CYS A 33 -23.92 -1.98 3.68
C CYS A 33 -23.27 -2.97 2.70
N THR A 34 -23.98 -3.37 1.63
CA THR A 34 -23.42 -4.25 0.58
C THR A 34 -22.55 -3.51 -0.41
N ASP A 35 -22.91 -2.26 -0.72
CA ASP A 35 -22.21 -1.42 -1.72
C ASP A 35 -21.02 -0.64 -1.10
N ASN A 36 -21.04 -0.43 0.22
CA ASN A 36 -19.94 0.21 0.95
C ASN A 36 -19.68 -0.52 2.28
N PRO A 37 -18.76 -1.48 2.28
CA PRO A 37 -18.42 -2.28 3.47
C PRO A 37 -17.93 -1.42 4.66
N TYR A 38 -17.56 -0.17 4.43
CA TYR A 38 -17.06 0.76 5.44
C TYR A 38 -18.15 1.62 6.10
N LYS A 39 -19.39 1.59 5.59
CA LYS A 39 -20.56 2.35 6.12
C LYS A 39 -21.63 1.45 6.75
N ALA A 40 -21.27 0.48 7.55
CA ALA A 40 -22.28 -0.33 8.18
C ALA A 40 -22.79 0.31 9.48
N TYR A 41 -24.10 0.16 9.71
CA TYR A 41 -24.69 0.48 11.01
C TYR A 41 -24.21 -0.51 12.05
N THR A 42 -23.54 -0.03 13.05
CA THR A 42 -23.06 -0.87 14.15
C THR A 42 -23.66 -0.40 15.48
N THR A 43 -23.84 -1.34 16.39
CA THR A 43 -24.19 -1.01 17.76
C THR A 43 -23.01 -0.34 18.49
N LYS A 44 -23.26 0.18 19.69
CA LYS A 44 -22.18 0.56 20.61
C LYS A 44 -21.23 -0.63 20.80
N GLU A 45 -19.94 -0.34 20.91
CA GLU A 45 -18.90 -1.35 21.14
C GLU A 45 -19.16 -2.11 22.46
N LYS A 46 -18.96 -3.42 22.39
CA LYS A 46 -19.09 -4.37 23.49
C LYS A 46 -17.79 -5.14 23.64
N SER A 47 -17.62 -5.78 24.78
CA SER A 47 -16.48 -6.64 25.05
C SER A 47 -16.93 -8.04 25.48
N ARG A 48 -16.14 -9.07 25.12
CA ARG A 48 -16.33 -10.44 25.56
C ARG A 48 -15.01 -11.20 25.58
N LYS A 49 -14.79 -11.93 26.66
CA LYS A 49 -13.68 -12.87 26.80
C LYS A 49 -14.03 -14.23 26.18
N VAL A 50 -13.13 -14.76 25.36
CA VAL A 50 -13.22 -16.10 24.78
C VAL A 50 -11.83 -16.72 24.79
N GLY A 51 -11.63 -17.79 25.56
CA GLY A 51 -10.29 -18.34 25.80
C GLY A 51 -9.36 -17.30 26.40
N SER A 52 -8.15 -17.26 25.89
CA SER A 52 -7.08 -16.37 26.34
C SER A 52 -7.17 -14.96 25.74
N PHE A 53 -8.27 -14.59 25.10
CA PHE A 53 -8.45 -13.30 24.44
C PHE A 53 -9.70 -12.56 24.89
N GLU A 54 -9.62 -11.24 25.00
CA GLU A 54 -10.75 -10.33 25.07
C GLU A 54 -11.00 -9.73 23.69
N TYR A 55 -12.23 -9.83 23.20
CA TYR A 55 -12.66 -9.29 21.92
C TYR A 55 -13.54 -8.08 22.14
N LYS A 56 -13.13 -6.91 21.62
CA LYS A 56 -14.04 -5.76 21.47
C LYS A 56 -14.75 -5.92 20.11
N TYR A 57 -16.06 -5.65 20.11
CA TYR A 57 -16.85 -5.89 18.93
C TYR A 57 -18.11 -5.03 18.86
N ARG A 58 -18.60 -4.88 17.64
CA ARG A 58 -19.88 -4.25 17.33
C ARG A 58 -20.77 -5.25 16.59
N ILE A 59 -22.08 -5.04 16.59
CA ILE A 59 -23.04 -5.88 15.87
C ILE A 59 -23.61 -5.05 14.74
N GLY A 60 -23.32 -5.44 13.52
CA GLY A 60 -23.91 -4.90 12.29
C GLY A 60 -25.09 -5.73 11.78
N ALA A 61 -25.63 -5.35 10.64
CA ALA A 61 -26.75 -6.04 9.99
C ALA A 61 -26.38 -7.48 9.57
N GLU A 62 -25.15 -7.70 9.12
CA GLU A 62 -24.67 -8.98 8.60
C GLU A 62 -24.06 -9.90 9.66
N GLY A 63 -23.69 -9.36 10.82
CA GLY A 63 -23.06 -10.14 11.88
C GLY A 63 -22.22 -9.29 12.82
N VAL A 64 -21.23 -9.92 13.42
CA VAL A 64 -20.30 -9.29 14.36
C VAL A 64 -19.07 -8.76 13.62
N TRP A 65 -18.65 -7.57 14.02
CA TRP A 65 -17.38 -6.95 13.68
C TRP A 65 -16.49 -6.94 14.89
N ILE A 66 -15.39 -7.64 14.84
CA ILE A 66 -14.35 -7.53 15.85
C ILE A 66 -13.54 -6.28 15.56
N THR A 67 -13.55 -5.34 16.48
CA THR A 67 -12.84 -4.06 16.37
C THR A 67 -11.47 -4.12 17.03
N LYS A 68 -11.30 -5.02 18.03
CA LYS A 68 -10.04 -5.20 18.75
C LYS A 68 -9.92 -6.58 19.36
N ILE A 69 -8.70 -7.10 19.42
CA ILE A 69 -8.33 -8.35 20.08
C ILE A 69 -7.24 -8.06 21.10
N ILE A 70 -7.47 -8.43 22.35
CA ILE A 70 -6.54 -8.18 23.46
C ILE A 70 -6.12 -9.54 24.04
N PRO A 71 -4.85 -9.94 23.90
CA PRO A 71 -4.32 -11.14 24.58
C PRO A 71 -4.30 -10.90 26.09
N MET A 72 -4.82 -11.84 26.88
CA MET A 72 -4.91 -11.73 28.33
C MET A 72 -3.84 -12.52 29.08
N GLU A 73 -3.17 -13.43 28.42
CA GLU A 73 -2.13 -14.32 28.98
C GLU A 73 -0.80 -14.08 28.27
N GLU A 74 0.31 -14.40 28.91
CA GLU A 74 1.65 -14.07 28.41
C GLU A 74 2.12 -15.04 27.31
N ASP A 75 1.89 -16.33 27.39
CA ASP A 75 2.49 -17.33 26.48
C ASP A 75 1.57 -17.76 25.34
N ILE A 76 0.82 -16.84 24.74
CA ILE A 76 -0.12 -17.15 23.66
C ILE A 76 0.61 -17.14 22.32
N SER A 77 0.77 -18.30 21.70
CA SER A 77 1.40 -18.41 20.37
C SER A 77 0.41 -18.54 19.21
N VAL A 78 -0.86 -18.89 19.48
CA VAL A 78 -1.86 -19.15 18.45
C VAL A 78 -3.13 -18.34 18.72
N LEU A 79 -3.54 -17.53 17.75
CA LEU A 79 -4.83 -16.83 17.74
C LEU A 79 -5.79 -17.52 16.77
N LYS A 80 -6.77 -18.23 17.31
CA LYS A 80 -7.93 -18.72 16.53
C LYS A 80 -9.09 -17.76 16.72
N ILE A 81 -9.37 -16.94 15.72
CA ILE A 81 -10.47 -15.98 15.77
C ILE A 81 -11.79 -16.77 15.74
N PRO A 82 -12.75 -16.53 16.68
CA PRO A 82 -13.96 -17.28 16.74
C PRO A 82 -14.87 -17.01 15.54
N SER A 83 -15.46 -18.04 14.95
CA SER A 83 -16.44 -17.89 13.86
C SER A 83 -17.79 -17.29 14.32
N LYS A 84 -18.06 -17.33 15.64
CA LYS A 84 -19.24 -16.73 16.26
C LYS A 84 -18.88 -16.01 17.56
N LEU A 85 -19.47 -14.85 17.76
CA LEU A 85 -19.36 -14.09 18.99
C LEU A 85 -20.75 -13.52 19.35
N ALA A 86 -21.14 -13.61 20.62
CA ALA A 86 -22.48 -13.23 21.08
C ALA A 86 -23.63 -13.90 20.28
N GLY A 87 -23.45 -15.17 19.87
CA GLY A 87 -24.45 -15.93 19.13
C GLY A 87 -24.57 -15.60 17.63
N LYS A 88 -23.81 -14.64 17.12
CA LYS A 88 -23.83 -14.21 15.72
C LYS A 88 -22.49 -14.53 15.02
N LYS A 89 -22.53 -14.69 13.70
CA LYS A 89 -21.33 -14.91 12.88
C LYS A 89 -20.41 -13.71 12.96
N VAL A 90 -19.10 -13.95 13.08
CA VAL A 90 -18.06 -12.93 12.89
C VAL A 90 -17.85 -12.79 11.39
N VAL A 91 -18.12 -11.60 10.86
CA VAL A 91 -18.08 -11.32 9.42
C VAL A 91 -17.03 -10.30 9.01
N ARG A 92 -16.52 -9.56 9.98
CA ARG A 92 -15.52 -8.52 9.72
C ARG A 92 -14.49 -8.41 10.84
N LEU A 93 -13.26 -8.06 10.44
CA LEU A 93 -12.17 -7.69 11.34
C LEU A 93 -11.72 -6.27 11.01
N GLY A 94 -11.58 -5.44 12.04
CA GLY A 94 -11.19 -4.04 11.96
C GLY A 94 -12.24 -3.09 12.51
N ASN A 95 -11.86 -1.84 12.76
CA ASN A 95 -12.71 -0.84 13.41
C ASN A 95 -13.65 -0.10 12.45
N GLY A 96 -13.50 -0.29 11.14
CA GLY A 96 -14.33 0.33 10.11
C GLY A 96 -14.09 1.82 9.89
N ASN A 97 -13.06 2.40 10.52
CA ASN A 97 -12.73 3.82 10.37
C ASN A 97 -11.96 4.13 9.09
N GLY A 98 -11.56 3.12 8.33
CA GLY A 98 -10.97 3.30 7.02
C GLY A 98 -11.97 3.96 6.08
N ASN A 99 -12.01 5.28 6.06
CA ASN A 99 -12.73 6.09 5.07
C ASN A 99 -12.01 6.00 3.72
N PHE A 100 -11.86 4.81 3.17
CA PHE A 100 -11.45 4.65 1.80
C PHE A 100 -12.62 5.06 0.90
N LYS A 101 -12.68 6.33 0.55
CA LYS A 101 -13.29 6.76 -0.69
C LYS A 101 -12.35 6.28 -1.80
N GLN A 102 -12.76 5.27 -2.52
CA GLN A 102 -12.03 4.71 -3.67
C GLN A 102 -11.79 5.73 -4.79
N GLU A 103 -12.25 6.96 -4.64
CA GLU A 103 -12.15 8.06 -5.61
C GLU A 103 -11.15 9.15 -5.22
N ASP A 104 -10.64 9.16 -3.98
CA ASP A 104 -9.64 10.13 -3.56
C ASP A 104 -8.24 9.55 -3.75
N THR A 105 -7.66 9.80 -4.93
CA THR A 105 -6.24 9.63 -5.23
C THR A 105 -5.38 10.71 -4.56
N SER A 106 -5.88 11.34 -3.51
CA SER A 106 -5.16 12.34 -2.76
C SER A 106 -4.11 11.73 -1.82
N ASP A 107 -3.08 12.46 -1.63
CA ASP A 107 -1.76 12.20 -1.07
C ASP A 107 -1.67 11.66 0.38
N THR A 108 -2.77 11.27 0.99
CA THR A 108 -2.88 11.01 2.43
C THR A 108 -2.82 9.53 2.82
N MET A 109 -2.30 8.66 1.96
CA MET A 109 -2.16 7.22 2.26
C MET A 109 -1.24 6.91 3.45
N TRP A 110 -0.54 7.90 3.97
CA TRP A 110 0.42 7.77 5.08
C TRP A 110 -0.05 8.41 6.40
N GLU A 111 -1.25 8.99 6.42
CA GLU A 111 -1.78 9.50 7.67
C GLU A 111 -2.26 8.31 8.52
N ALA A 112 -1.72 8.18 9.71
CA ALA A 112 -1.99 7.13 10.69
C ALA A 112 -3.49 6.92 11.02
N GLU A 113 -4.33 7.86 10.65
CA GLU A 113 -5.78 7.82 10.86
C GLU A 113 -6.51 6.73 10.06
N ASN A 114 -5.88 6.13 9.04
CA ASN A 114 -6.50 5.15 8.13
C ASN A 114 -6.12 3.70 8.40
N TRP A 115 -5.22 3.44 9.35
CA TRP A 115 -4.78 2.08 9.67
C TRP A 115 -5.61 1.50 10.81
N SER A 116 -6.17 0.34 10.55
CA SER A 116 -6.99 -0.40 11.53
C SER A 116 -6.22 -1.60 12.06
N ASN A 117 -5.36 -1.38 13.04
CA ASN A 117 -4.69 -2.49 13.69
C ASN A 117 -5.62 -3.17 14.69
N ILE A 118 -5.84 -4.48 14.54
CA ILE A 118 -6.75 -5.27 15.39
C ILE A 118 -6.24 -5.41 16.83
N PHE A 119 -4.96 -5.21 17.06
CA PHE A 119 -4.34 -5.31 18.40
C PHE A 119 -4.18 -3.96 19.10
N GLY A 120 -4.62 -2.86 18.48
CA GLY A 120 -4.40 -1.51 18.95
C GLY A 120 -3.12 -0.88 18.39
N GLU A 121 -2.85 0.38 18.71
CA GLU A 121 -1.72 1.11 18.20
C GLU A 121 -0.55 1.13 19.17
N LYS A 122 0.67 1.04 18.66
CA LYS A 122 1.89 1.14 19.44
C LYS A 122 2.20 2.61 19.70
N CYS A 123 2.43 3.00 20.95
CA CYS A 123 3.00 4.29 21.27
C CYS A 123 4.44 4.37 20.75
N SER A 124 4.74 5.35 19.89
CA SER A 124 6.11 5.82 19.77
C SER A 124 6.34 6.87 20.88
N GLU A 125 7.46 6.82 21.57
CA GLU A 125 7.81 7.78 22.63
C GLU A 125 7.82 9.24 22.16
N ASP A 126 7.81 9.46 20.81
CA ASP A 126 7.83 10.77 20.16
C ASP A 126 6.47 11.24 19.59
N SER A 127 5.37 10.48 19.78
CA SER A 127 4.09 10.90 19.18
C SER A 127 3.36 11.93 20.04
N THR A 128 3.34 13.17 19.57
CA THR A 128 2.53 14.28 20.12
C THR A 128 1.06 14.26 19.68
N VAL A 129 0.53 13.12 19.20
CA VAL A 129 -0.84 13.02 18.69
C VAL A 129 -1.80 12.74 19.83
N GLU A 130 -2.61 13.74 20.18
CA GLU A 130 -3.47 13.78 21.36
C GLU A 130 -4.67 12.81 21.42
N ASN A 131 -4.91 11.97 20.40
CA ASN A 131 -6.13 11.14 20.32
C ASN A 131 -5.90 9.66 20.00
N ILE A 132 -4.69 9.15 20.10
CA ILE A 132 -4.42 7.73 19.91
C ILE A 132 -4.64 6.99 21.23
N ILE A 133 -5.50 5.96 21.23
CA ILE A 133 -5.65 5.07 22.38
C ILE A 133 -4.39 4.20 22.46
N ILE A 134 -3.48 4.62 23.32
CA ILE A 134 -2.22 3.93 23.60
C ILE A 134 -2.54 2.68 24.40
N GLU A 135 -2.20 1.52 23.84
CA GLU A 135 -2.27 0.29 24.61
C GLU A 135 -1.07 0.15 25.55
N PRO A 136 -1.26 -0.44 26.74
CA PRO A 136 -0.16 -0.73 27.63
C PRO A 136 0.93 -1.57 26.96
N LYS A 137 2.19 -1.31 27.27
CA LYS A 137 3.33 -2.01 26.69
C LYS A 137 3.22 -3.55 26.80
N ASP A 138 2.68 -4.04 27.90
CA ASP A 138 2.48 -5.48 28.16
C ASP A 138 1.51 -6.13 27.16
N VAL A 139 0.55 -5.38 26.60
CA VAL A 139 -0.33 -5.90 25.51
C VAL A 139 0.48 -6.16 24.24
N TYR A 140 1.39 -5.25 23.89
CA TYR A 140 2.26 -5.46 22.72
C TYR A 140 3.24 -6.59 22.91
N ASP A 141 3.82 -6.72 24.10
CA ASP A 141 4.72 -7.83 24.40
C ASP A 141 3.99 -9.18 24.26
N ARG A 142 2.71 -9.25 24.64
CA ARG A 142 1.87 -10.44 24.41
C ARG A 142 1.52 -10.64 22.94
N VAL A 143 1.20 -9.58 22.20
CA VAL A 143 0.95 -9.67 20.74
C VAL A 143 2.17 -10.17 19.99
N ALA A 144 3.38 -9.78 20.40
CA ALA A 144 4.63 -10.24 19.81
C ALA A 144 4.88 -11.76 19.99
N GLN A 145 4.19 -12.43 20.94
CA GLN A 145 4.24 -13.87 21.11
C GLN A 145 3.38 -14.65 20.10
N ILE A 146 2.42 -13.98 19.46
CA ILE A 146 1.51 -14.60 18.46
C ILE A 146 2.31 -14.98 17.22
N LYS A 147 2.32 -16.27 16.91
CA LYS A 147 3.02 -16.86 15.76
C LYS A 147 2.06 -17.34 14.67
N GLU A 148 0.86 -17.73 15.06
CA GLU A 148 -0.14 -18.25 14.12
C GLU A 148 -1.47 -17.53 14.30
N ILE A 149 -2.10 -17.16 13.17
CA ILE A 149 -3.42 -16.54 13.14
C ILE A 149 -4.31 -17.31 12.19
N ASP A 150 -5.43 -17.84 12.72
CA ASP A 150 -6.47 -18.47 11.96
C ASP A 150 -7.70 -17.53 11.86
N VAL A 151 -7.98 -17.04 10.65
CA VAL A 151 -9.17 -16.21 10.38
C VAL A 151 -10.31 -17.14 9.89
N PRO A 152 -11.44 -17.21 10.58
CA PRO A 152 -12.49 -18.17 10.27
C PRO A 152 -13.20 -17.89 8.94
N ASP A 153 -13.76 -18.94 8.31
CA ASP A 153 -14.47 -18.88 7.02
C ASP A 153 -15.69 -17.95 7.01
N THR A 154 -16.18 -17.56 8.16
CA THR A 154 -17.30 -16.61 8.27
C THR A 154 -16.88 -15.16 8.00
N VAL A 155 -15.59 -14.84 8.09
CA VAL A 155 -15.06 -13.50 7.84
C VAL A 155 -15.05 -13.22 6.34
N GLN A 156 -15.67 -12.13 5.95
CA GLN A 156 -15.76 -11.67 4.56
C GLN A 156 -14.97 -10.38 4.31
N TRP A 157 -14.70 -9.62 5.38
CA TRP A 157 -14.07 -8.31 5.29
C TRP A 157 -12.96 -8.18 6.34
N ILE A 158 -11.81 -7.69 5.89
CA ILE A 158 -10.69 -7.30 6.73
C ILE A 158 -10.28 -5.87 6.37
N ASP A 159 -9.90 -5.08 7.35
CA ASP A 159 -9.48 -3.70 7.13
C ASP A 159 -7.99 -3.61 6.76
N LEU A 160 -7.60 -2.47 6.22
CA LEU A 160 -6.22 -2.14 5.88
C LEU A 160 -5.31 -2.19 7.12
N GLY A 161 -4.12 -2.73 6.97
CA GLY A 161 -3.11 -2.76 8.04
C GLY A 161 -3.46 -3.64 9.25
N LEU A 162 -4.48 -4.50 9.13
CA LEU A 162 -5.04 -5.26 10.24
C LEU A 162 -4.00 -6.00 11.09
N PHE A 163 -3.00 -6.58 10.46
CA PHE A 163 -1.95 -7.38 11.12
C PHE A 163 -0.57 -6.71 11.10
N ALA A 164 -0.49 -5.42 10.83
CA ALA A 164 0.77 -4.70 10.61
C ALA A 164 1.78 -4.82 11.77
N TYR A 165 1.31 -5.05 13.01
CA TYR A 165 2.18 -5.15 14.19
C TYR A 165 2.46 -6.59 14.65
N VAL A 166 2.09 -7.60 13.88
CA VAL A 166 2.44 -9.00 14.18
C VAL A 166 3.87 -9.25 13.69
N GLN A 167 4.85 -8.82 14.48
CA GLN A 167 6.27 -8.84 14.08
C GLN A 167 6.87 -10.25 14.00
N ASN A 168 6.32 -11.21 14.76
CA ASN A 168 6.82 -12.59 14.84
C ASN A 168 5.86 -13.60 14.21
N GLY A 169 4.90 -13.15 13.40
CA GLY A 169 3.95 -14.01 12.72
C GLY A 169 4.65 -15.03 11.82
N LYS A 170 4.34 -16.32 12.00
CA LYS A 170 4.86 -17.39 11.16
C LYS A 170 3.83 -17.86 10.16
N VAL A 171 2.60 -18.05 10.62
CA VAL A 171 1.53 -18.65 9.81
C VAL A 171 0.28 -17.78 9.85
N LEU A 172 -0.25 -17.44 8.69
CA LEU A 172 -1.54 -16.77 8.53
C LEU A 172 -2.44 -17.60 7.64
N ARG A 173 -3.60 -18.02 8.18
CA ARG A 173 -4.62 -18.72 7.40
C ARG A 173 -5.83 -17.83 7.22
N LEU A 174 -6.18 -17.57 5.95
CA LEU A 174 -7.24 -16.67 5.53
C LEU A 174 -8.44 -17.45 5.01
N PRO A 175 -9.69 -16.94 5.19
CA PRO A 175 -10.87 -17.58 4.63
C PRO A 175 -10.92 -17.45 3.11
N ALA A 176 -11.36 -18.53 2.44
CA ALA A 176 -11.56 -18.53 0.99
C ALA A 176 -12.63 -17.52 0.52
N GLY A 177 -13.60 -17.21 1.40
CA GLY A 177 -14.73 -16.34 1.09
C GLY A 177 -14.50 -14.84 1.26
N LEU A 178 -13.24 -14.38 1.40
CA LEU A 178 -12.92 -12.95 1.52
C LEU A 178 -13.40 -12.16 0.31
N LYS A 179 -14.09 -11.05 0.61
CA LYS A 179 -14.57 -10.06 -0.37
C LYS A 179 -13.68 -8.82 -0.44
N THR A 180 -12.84 -8.62 0.58
CA THR A 180 -11.87 -7.53 0.61
C THR A 180 -10.87 -7.69 -0.54
N LYS A 181 -10.50 -6.59 -1.15
CA LYS A 181 -9.37 -6.53 -2.09
C LYS A 181 -8.08 -6.62 -1.29
N LEU A 182 -7.43 -7.77 -1.34
CA LEU A 182 -6.26 -8.06 -0.51
C LEU A 182 -5.06 -7.18 -0.85
N GLU A 183 -4.93 -6.77 -2.10
CA GLU A 183 -3.89 -5.85 -2.56
C GLU A 183 -4.00 -4.45 -1.91
N ASP A 184 -5.18 -4.10 -1.39
CA ASP A 184 -5.42 -2.83 -0.72
C ASP A 184 -5.30 -2.94 0.82
N THR A 185 -5.01 -4.11 1.38
CA THR A 185 -5.00 -4.33 2.84
C THR A 185 -3.65 -4.12 3.51
N GLY A 186 -2.59 -3.90 2.74
CA GLY A 186 -1.22 -3.88 3.29
C GLY A 186 -0.72 -5.24 3.79
N LEU A 187 -1.44 -6.32 3.51
CA LEU A 187 -1.06 -7.67 3.91
C LEU A 187 0.31 -8.09 3.35
N THR A 188 0.63 -7.63 2.13
CA THR A 188 1.92 -7.86 1.48
C THR A 188 3.09 -7.09 2.12
N GLY A 189 2.82 -6.22 3.08
CA GLY A 189 3.85 -5.52 3.86
C GLY A 189 4.24 -6.21 5.17
N VAL A 190 3.60 -7.33 5.51
CA VAL A 190 3.87 -8.12 6.73
C VAL A 190 4.68 -9.35 6.36
N LYS A 191 5.79 -9.57 7.06
CA LYS A 191 6.72 -10.68 6.79
C LYS A 191 6.24 -11.96 7.46
N TRP A 192 5.42 -12.75 6.77
CA TRP A 192 5.01 -14.08 7.20
C TRP A 192 6.01 -15.16 6.76
N LYS A 193 5.98 -16.34 7.39
CA LYS A 193 6.69 -17.53 6.89
C LYS A 193 5.82 -18.38 5.99
N GLU A 194 4.50 -18.34 6.22
CA GLU A 194 3.51 -19.06 5.44
C GLU A 194 2.19 -18.30 5.45
N VAL A 195 1.61 -18.11 4.28
CA VAL A 195 0.24 -17.58 4.14
C VAL A 195 -0.56 -18.52 3.27
N SER A 196 -1.76 -18.88 3.71
CA SER A 196 -2.62 -19.81 2.97
C SER A 196 -4.11 -19.42 3.07
N PHE A 197 -4.93 -19.97 2.17
CA PHE A 197 -6.38 -19.91 2.26
C PHE A 197 -6.95 -21.25 2.75
N PHE A 198 -8.00 -21.19 3.56
CA PHE A 198 -8.84 -22.35 3.87
C PHE A 198 -9.68 -22.75 2.63
N GLY A 199 -9.08 -23.32 1.58
CA GLY A 199 -9.71 -23.67 0.34
C GLY A 199 -9.44 -22.66 -0.79
N GLU A 200 -10.23 -22.74 -1.87
CA GLU A 200 -10.05 -21.90 -3.05
C GLU A 200 -10.69 -20.51 -2.89
N ASN A 201 -9.86 -19.46 -2.92
CA ASN A 201 -10.37 -18.10 -3.06
C ASN A 201 -10.80 -17.83 -4.51
N LYS A 202 -11.89 -17.04 -4.70
CA LYS A 202 -12.44 -16.73 -6.02
C LYS A 202 -11.58 -15.76 -6.83
N ASN A 203 -10.88 -14.87 -6.16
CA ASN A 203 -10.19 -13.74 -6.77
C ASN A 203 -8.67 -13.92 -6.77
N TYR A 204 -8.14 -14.69 -5.82
CA TYR A 204 -6.71 -14.76 -5.55
C TYR A 204 -6.20 -16.19 -5.49
N LYS A 205 -4.90 -16.33 -5.73
CA LYS A 205 -4.07 -17.49 -5.41
C LYS A 205 -2.82 -17.02 -4.68
N ILE A 206 -2.26 -17.88 -3.86
CA ILE A 206 -0.91 -17.73 -3.35
C ILE A 206 -0.04 -18.72 -4.11
N ILE A 207 0.98 -18.23 -4.79
CA ILE A 207 1.91 -19.00 -5.60
C ILE A 207 3.32 -18.62 -5.15
N ASP A 208 4.07 -19.58 -4.63
CA ASP A 208 5.45 -19.36 -4.17
C ASP A 208 5.59 -18.15 -3.21
N GLY A 209 4.62 -18.00 -2.29
CA GLY A 209 4.58 -16.91 -1.32
C GLY A 209 4.10 -15.57 -1.87
N PHE A 210 3.74 -15.48 -3.15
CA PHE A 210 3.19 -14.28 -3.76
C PHE A 210 1.66 -14.29 -3.80
N LEU A 211 1.05 -13.16 -3.48
CA LEU A 211 -0.35 -12.92 -3.75
C LEU A 211 -0.53 -12.64 -5.25
N CYS A 212 -1.28 -13.49 -5.91
CA CYS A 212 -1.56 -13.37 -7.34
C CYS A 212 -3.07 -13.32 -7.63
N SER A 213 -3.43 -12.80 -8.80
CA SER A 213 -4.77 -12.95 -9.37
C SER A 213 -5.16 -14.42 -9.51
N LYS A 214 -6.46 -14.72 -9.60
CA LYS A 214 -6.97 -16.12 -9.68
C LYS A 214 -6.38 -16.89 -10.86
N ASP A 215 -6.18 -16.24 -12.00
CA ASP A 215 -5.53 -16.82 -13.18
C ASP A 215 -4.01 -16.93 -13.03
N GLY A 216 -3.42 -16.24 -12.07
CA GLY A 216 -1.99 -16.20 -11.79
C GLY A 216 -1.20 -15.29 -12.72
N LYS A 217 -1.85 -14.42 -13.48
CA LYS A 217 -1.19 -13.53 -14.45
C LYS A 217 -0.73 -12.20 -13.85
N THR A 218 -1.37 -11.75 -12.77
CA THR A 218 -0.98 -10.53 -12.07
C THR A 218 -0.47 -10.87 -10.68
N VAL A 219 0.70 -10.34 -10.31
CA VAL A 219 1.23 -10.41 -8.95
C VAL A 219 0.95 -9.11 -8.21
N TYR A 220 0.43 -9.25 -6.98
CA TYR A 220 0.08 -8.12 -6.11
C TYR A 220 1.06 -7.92 -4.95
N GLY A 221 2.08 -8.74 -4.83
CA GLY A 221 3.14 -8.59 -3.84
C GLY A 221 3.56 -9.88 -3.17
N LEU A 222 4.64 -9.79 -2.38
CA LEU A 222 5.19 -10.89 -1.61
C LEU A 222 4.54 -10.90 -0.22
N LEU A 223 4.05 -12.08 0.20
CA LEU A 223 3.46 -12.31 1.51
C LEU A 223 4.45 -12.92 2.49
N GLU A 224 5.40 -13.69 1.99
CA GLU A 224 6.33 -14.49 2.79
C GLU A 224 7.73 -13.91 2.79
N GLU A 225 8.40 -13.96 3.93
CA GLU A 225 9.80 -13.57 4.05
C GLU A 225 10.71 -14.65 3.46
N ARG A 226 11.58 -14.26 2.52
CA ARG A 226 12.55 -15.15 1.85
C ARG A 226 13.84 -14.40 1.55
N GLU A 227 14.98 -15.10 1.57
CA GLU A 227 16.26 -14.52 1.14
C GLU A 227 16.23 -14.21 -0.36
N GLU A 228 15.78 -15.16 -1.16
CA GLU A 228 15.64 -15.05 -2.60
C GLU A 228 14.20 -15.36 -3.00
N SER A 229 13.67 -14.58 -3.91
CA SER A 229 12.32 -14.76 -4.43
C SER A 229 12.33 -14.66 -5.96
N LYS A 230 11.60 -15.55 -6.61
CA LYS A 230 11.36 -15.49 -8.04
C LYS A 230 9.87 -15.29 -8.28
N ILE A 231 9.50 -14.24 -9.01
CA ILE A 231 8.11 -14.05 -9.45
C ILE A 231 7.73 -15.28 -10.32
N PRO A 232 6.54 -15.88 -10.10
CA PRO A 232 6.15 -17.08 -10.85
C PRO A 232 6.17 -16.90 -12.37
N ASP A 233 6.67 -17.89 -13.12
CA ASP A 233 6.90 -17.83 -14.57
C ASP A 233 5.64 -17.62 -15.42
N ARG A 234 4.46 -17.69 -14.83
CA ARG A 234 3.18 -17.40 -15.51
C ARG A 234 2.69 -15.96 -15.34
N VAL A 235 3.36 -15.17 -14.50
CA VAL A 235 2.99 -13.77 -14.25
C VAL A 235 3.35 -12.92 -15.46
N GLU A 236 2.38 -12.18 -15.95
CA GLU A 236 2.53 -11.25 -17.07
C GLU A 236 2.62 -9.79 -16.59
N THR A 237 1.98 -9.49 -15.43
CA THR A 237 1.86 -8.12 -14.87
C THR A 237 2.32 -8.05 -13.42
N ILE A 238 3.19 -7.09 -13.13
CA ILE A 238 3.53 -6.68 -11.74
C ILE A 238 2.67 -5.47 -11.40
N SER A 239 1.80 -5.62 -10.39
CA SER A 239 0.86 -4.57 -10.00
C SER A 239 1.55 -3.45 -9.22
N LYS A 240 1.16 -2.20 -9.48
CA LYS A 240 1.57 -1.01 -8.74
C LYS A 240 1.16 -1.02 -7.25
N LYS A 241 0.23 -1.87 -6.88
CA LYS A 241 -0.27 -2.00 -5.50
C LYS A 241 0.52 -2.97 -4.66
N GLY A 242 1.48 -3.68 -5.26
CA GLY A 242 2.24 -4.72 -4.59
C GLY A 242 3.34 -4.17 -3.69
N ASN A 243 3.58 -4.85 -2.57
CA ASN A 243 4.77 -4.72 -1.74
C ASN A 243 5.60 -5.99 -1.86
N TYR A 244 6.92 -5.82 -2.00
CA TYR A 244 7.87 -6.92 -2.17
C TYR A 244 8.95 -6.88 -1.09
N PHE A 245 8.57 -6.42 0.09
CA PHE A 245 9.42 -6.45 1.27
C PHE A 245 9.64 -7.90 1.72
N GLY A 246 10.79 -8.15 2.35
CA GLY A 246 11.08 -9.47 2.91
C GLY A 246 11.86 -10.39 1.99
N THR A 247 12.46 -9.86 0.92
CA THR A 247 13.45 -10.58 0.11
C THR A 247 14.68 -9.71 -0.13
N LYS A 248 15.85 -10.33 -0.20
CA LYS A 248 17.10 -9.64 -0.54
C LYS A 248 17.35 -9.63 -2.05
N GLU A 249 16.89 -10.66 -2.75
CA GLU A 249 16.98 -10.74 -4.20
C GLU A 249 15.61 -11.11 -4.78
N MET A 250 15.19 -10.38 -5.82
CA MET A 250 13.97 -10.62 -6.56
C MET A 250 14.29 -10.88 -8.02
N GLN A 251 13.86 -12.04 -8.53
CA GLN A 251 13.99 -12.39 -9.94
C GLN A 251 12.68 -12.18 -10.68
N ILE A 252 12.72 -11.41 -11.75
CA ILE A 252 11.57 -11.14 -12.63
C ILE A 252 11.72 -11.99 -13.89
N PRO A 253 10.79 -12.91 -14.19
CA PRO A 253 10.90 -13.84 -15.29
C PRO A 253 10.63 -13.18 -16.66
N ALA A 254 10.91 -13.95 -17.73
CA ALA A 254 10.65 -13.53 -19.11
C ALA A 254 9.17 -13.29 -19.43
N SER A 255 8.27 -13.94 -18.70
CA SER A 255 6.83 -13.78 -18.87
C SER A 255 6.29 -12.39 -18.54
N VAL A 256 6.99 -11.63 -17.69
CA VAL A 256 6.55 -10.29 -17.29
C VAL A 256 6.75 -9.30 -18.42
N THR A 257 5.61 -8.83 -18.95
CA THR A 257 5.56 -7.83 -20.04
C THR A 257 4.97 -6.51 -19.61
N GLU A 258 4.44 -6.44 -18.39
CA GLU A 258 3.92 -5.20 -17.80
C GLU A 258 4.37 -5.03 -16.36
N ILE A 259 5.00 -3.89 -16.10
CA ILE A 259 5.29 -3.40 -14.75
C ILE A 259 4.49 -2.12 -14.61
N GLU A 260 3.38 -2.17 -13.89
CA GLU A 260 2.51 -1.01 -13.70
C GLU A 260 3.28 0.09 -12.99
N ALA A 261 3.34 1.26 -13.62
CA ALA A 261 3.94 2.42 -13.00
C ALA A 261 3.19 2.72 -11.70
N ALA A 262 3.93 2.80 -10.61
CA ALA A 262 3.42 3.39 -9.40
C ALA A 262 2.91 4.79 -9.76
N GLY A 263 1.71 5.12 -9.31
CA GLY A 263 1.09 6.43 -9.59
C GLY A 263 1.91 7.58 -9.01
N LYS A 264 1.29 8.75 -8.82
CA LYS A 264 1.86 9.99 -8.29
C LYS A 264 2.79 9.83 -7.05
N TYR A 265 2.69 8.70 -6.37
CA TYR A 265 3.44 8.34 -5.16
C TYR A 265 4.14 7.00 -5.38
N GLY A 266 5.15 6.95 -6.24
CA GLY A 266 5.90 5.73 -6.53
C GLY A 266 5.98 4.82 -5.30
N ASN A 267 5.24 3.72 -5.31
CA ASN A 267 5.35 2.76 -4.23
C ASN A 267 6.75 2.16 -4.29
N HIS A 268 7.47 2.24 -3.18
CA HIS A 268 8.81 1.67 -2.98
C HIS A 268 8.73 0.14 -2.90
N ASN A 269 8.19 -0.50 -3.94
CA ASN A 269 7.77 -1.88 -3.89
C ASN A 269 8.94 -2.86 -3.83
N PHE A 270 10.15 -2.40 -4.14
CA PHE A 270 11.38 -3.20 -4.13
C PHE A 270 12.49 -2.58 -3.26
N THR A 271 12.15 -1.72 -2.31
CA THR A 271 13.14 -1.21 -1.36
C THR A 271 13.76 -2.40 -0.61
N GLU A 272 15.05 -2.46 -0.50
CA GLU A 272 15.85 -3.51 0.13
C GLU A 272 16.16 -4.74 -0.75
N ALA A 273 15.51 -4.95 -1.89
CA ALA A 273 15.82 -6.07 -2.78
C ALA A 273 16.75 -5.67 -3.93
N SER A 274 17.73 -6.52 -4.24
CA SER A 274 18.39 -6.52 -5.55
C SER A 274 17.41 -7.13 -6.55
N VAL A 275 17.12 -6.44 -7.67
CA VAL A 275 16.20 -6.94 -8.70
C VAL A 275 16.97 -7.40 -9.92
N ARG A 276 16.68 -8.60 -10.39
CA ARG A 276 17.23 -9.20 -11.61
C ARG A 276 16.13 -9.45 -12.63
N ILE A 277 16.40 -9.15 -13.87
CA ILE A 277 15.51 -9.45 -15.00
C ILE A 277 16.06 -10.66 -15.75
N ALA A 278 15.21 -11.61 -16.11
CA ALA A 278 15.60 -12.74 -16.96
C ALA A 278 16.18 -12.22 -18.29
N GLU A 279 17.30 -12.78 -18.75
CA GLU A 279 18.01 -12.32 -19.95
C GLU A 279 17.15 -12.37 -21.20
N ASP A 280 16.26 -13.36 -21.28
CA ASP A 280 15.30 -13.59 -22.36
C ASP A 280 13.98 -12.79 -22.18
N ASN A 281 13.84 -11.94 -21.17
CA ASN A 281 12.66 -11.10 -21.04
C ASN A 281 12.51 -10.22 -22.31
N PRO A 282 11.34 -10.25 -23.00
CA PRO A 282 11.19 -9.57 -24.29
C PRO A 282 11.14 -8.04 -24.17
N LYS A 283 10.76 -7.50 -23.02
CA LYS A 283 10.47 -6.07 -22.86
C LYS A 283 11.45 -5.35 -21.95
N TYR A 284 11.79 -5.93 -20.83
CA TYR A 284 12.61 -5.28 -19.82
C TYR A 284 14.02 -5.83 -19.78
N ALA A 285 14.97 -4.99 -19.38
CA ALA A 285 16.32 -5.38 -19.04
C ALA A 285 16.79 -4.64 -17.78
N GLU A 286 17.79 -5.22 -17.14
CA GLU A 286 18.48 -4.62 -16.01
C GLU A 286 19.91 -4.24 -16.43
N LYS A 287 20.36 -3.08 -15.95
CA LYS A 287 21.76 -2.68 -16.03
C LYS A 287 22.13 -1.88 -14.78
N ASN A 288 23.20 -2.31 -14.11
CA ASN A 288 23.65 -1.69 -12.85
C ASN A 288 22.54 -1.60 -11.79
N GLY A 289 21.72 -2.65 -11.66
CA GLY A 289 20.59 -2.70 -10.74
C GLY A 289 19.34 -1.92 -11.20
N SER A 290 19.44 -1.07 -12.19
CA SER A 290 18.32 -0.27 -12.70
C SER A 290 17.60 -1.01 -13.83
N ILE A 291 16.26 -0.94 -13.83
CA ILE A 291 15.39 -1.59 -14.80
C ILE A 291 14.92 -0.58 -15.84
N TYR A 292 14.97 -0.95 -17.11
CA TYR A 292 14.48 -0.13 -18.21
C TYR A 292 13.73 -0.95 -19.27
N ASP A 293 12.83 -0.30 -19.98
CA ASP A 293 12.17 -0.87 -21.17
C ASP A 293 13.11 -0.82 -22.37
N LYS A 294 13.37 -1.97 -22.97
CA LYS A 294 14.33 -2.12 -24.08
C LYS A 294 13.91 -1.39 -25.36
N THR A 295 12.60 -1.23 -25.57
CA THR A 295 12.05 -0.61 -26.78
C THR A 295 12.01 0.91 -26.68
N SER A 296 11.44 1.43 -25.59
CA SER A 296 11.31 2.88 -25.41
C SER A 296 12.55 3.53 -24.82
N GLY A 297 13.43 2.77 -24.19
CA GLY A 297 14.53 3.26 -23.38
C GLY A 297 14.06 3.98 -22.13
N GLU A 298 12.83 3.72 -21.65
CA GLU A 298 12.27 4.34 -20.47
C GLU A 298 12.79 3.68 -19.19
N LEU A 299 13.24 4.48 -18.24
CA LEU A 299 13.63 4.01 -16.92
C LEU A 299 12.40 3.60 -16.14
N VAL A 300 12.33 2.33 -15.76
CA VAL A 300 11.24 1.75 -14.96
C VAL A 300 11.56 1.84 -13.47
N ALA A 301 12.77 1.41 -13.09
CA ALA A 301 13.24 1.48 -11.73
C ALA A 301 14.70 1.94 -11.66
N ALA A 302 14.99 2.87 -10.76
CA ALA A 302 16.35 3.36 -10.52
C ALA A 302 16.95 2.67 -9.30
N TYR A 303 18.16 2.13 -9.43
CA TYR A 303 18.89 1.52 -8.32
C TYR A 303 19.67 2.59 -7.54
N ILE A 304 19.50 2.55 -6.21
CA ILE A 304 20.22 3.43 -5.29
C ILE A 304 21.32 2.59 -4.62
N ASP A 305 22.56 2.97 -4.87
CA ASP A 305 23.73 2.39 -4.23
C ASP A 305 24.42 3.44 -3.35
N ASN A 306 24.44 3.21 -2.05
CA ASN A 306 25.06 4.15 -1.08
C ASN A 306 24.62 5.61 -1.27
N GLY A 307 23.34 5.82 -1.56
CA GLY A 307 22.75 7.14 -1.81
C GLY A 307 23.12 7.75 -3.17
N VAL A 308 23.61 6.96 -4.12
CA VAL A 308 23.94 7.38 -5.48
C VAL A 308 23.09 6.62 -6.50
N ILE A 309 22.51 7.34 -7.45
CA ILE A 309 21.83 6.78 -8.62
C ILE A 309 22.72 7.01 -9.84
N ASN A 310 23.15 5.93 -10.48
CA ASN A 310 23.83 5.96 -11.76
C ASN A 310 22.88 5.45 -12.85
N ILE A 311 22.25 6.38 -13.57
CA ILE A 311 21.33 6.02 -14.66
C ILE A 311 22.12 5.32 -15.76
N PRO A 312 21.69 4.14 -16.23
CA PRO A 312 22.37 3.44 -17.35
C PRO A 312 22.36 4.26 -18.64
N ASP A 313 23.45 4.15 -19.41
CA ASP A 313 23.60 4.80 -20.73
C ASP A 313 22.66 4.25 -21.83
N THR A 314 21.96 3.17 -21.54
CA THR A 314 20.87 2.61 -22.37
C THR A 314 19.56 3.37 -22.19
N VAL A 315 19.39 4.10 -21.08
CA VAL A 315 18.20 4.90 -20.78
C VAL A 315 18.17 6.15 -21.66
N LYS A 316 17.00 6.39 -22.28
CA LYS A 316 16.73 7.59 -23.10
C LYS A 316 15.71 8.51 -22.47
N ARG A 317 14.84 7.98 -21.62
CA ARG A 317 13.71 8.70 -21.01
C ARG A 317 13.58 8.32 -19.56
N ILE A 318 13.29 9.33 -18.73
CA ILE A 318 12.98 9.15 -17.30
C ILE A 318 11.56 9.67 -17.07
N PHE A 319 10.67 8.79 -16.63
CA PHE A 319 9.26 9.13 -16.37
C PHE A 319 8.80 8.50 -15.06
N CYS A 320 9.01 9.21 -13.95
CA CYS A 320 8.62 8.76 -12.60
C CYS A 320 9.05 7.32 -12.28
N PRO A 321 10.34 7.01 -12.31
CA PRO A 321 10.82 5.66 -12.04
C PRO A 321 10.56 5.26 -10.59
N TRP A 322 10.50 3.95 -10.34
CA TRP A 322 10.61 3.44 -8.99
C TRP A 322 12.04 3.55 -8.48
N TYR A 323 12.20 3.43 -7.16
CA TYR A 323 13.51 3.35 -6.54
C TYR A 323 13.67 1.98 -5.88
N ILE A 324 14.83 1.37 -6.10
CA ILE A 324 15.23 0.08 -5.54
C ILE A 324 16.65 0.23 -4.96
N GLY A 325 16.99 -0.58 -3.96
CA GLY A 325 18.29 -0.54 -3.30
C GLY A 325 18.19 -0.27 -1.80
N ASP A 326 19.32 0.02 -1.18
CA ASP A 326 19.52 0.01 0.27
C ASP A 326 18.91 1.20 1.02
N THR A 327 18.46 2.24 0.33
CA THR A 327 17.94 3.43 0.99
C THR A 327 16.75 4.06 0.28
N THR A 328 15.94 4.74 1.06
CA THR A 328 14.85 5.59 0.57
C THR A 328 15.33 6.99 0.17
N THR A 329 16.59 7.32 0.38
CA THR A 329 17.14 8.65 0.12
C THR A 329 18.38 8.58 -0.76
N PHE A 330 18.46 9.45 -1.76
CA PHE A 330 19.68 9.61 -2.53
C PHE A 330 20.20 11.06 -2.47
N ARG A 331 21.51 11.20 -2.49
CA ARG A 331 22.23 12.48 -2.45
C ARG A 331 22.84 12.87 -3.79
N ARG A 332 22.91 11.94 -4.74
CA ARG A 332 23.51 12.15 -6.04
C ARG A 332 22.81 11.32 -7.11
N MET A 333 22.53 11.94 -8.26
CA MET A 333 22.03 11.25 -9.45
C MET A 333 22.91 11.62 -10.66
N VAL A 334 23.44 10.62 -11.35
CA VAL A 334 24.21 10.81 -12.59
C VAL A 334 23.30 10.46 -13.76
N ILE A 335 23.10 11.44 -14.64
CA ILE A 335 22.21 11.37 -15.81
C ILE A 335 23.11 11.37 -17.07
N PRO A 336 23.22 10.23 -17.80
CA PRO A 336 24.09 10.12 -18.95
C PRO A 336 23.57 10.92 -20.15
N LYS A 337 24.45 11.19 -21.11
CA LYS A 337 24.12 11.91 -22.34
C LYS A 337 23.03 11.25 -23.20
N SER A 338 22.76 9.97 -23.00
CA SER A 338 21.69 9.23 -23.68
C SER A 338 20.30 9.67 -23.28
N VAL A 339 20.14 10.23 -22.08
CA VAL A 339 18.83 10.71 -21.58
C VAL A 339 18.51 12.05 -22.26
N THR A 340 17.46 12.05 -23.05
CA THR A 340 17.00 13.23 -23.80
C THR A 340 15.72 13.83 -23.26
N PHE A 341 15.00 13.09 -22.39
CA PHE A 341 13.71 13.49 -21.86
C PHE A 341 13.59 13.12 -20.38
N MET A 342 13.09 14.04 -19.58
CA MET A 342 12.79 13.81 -18.18
C MET A 342 11.45 14.47 -17.80
N HIS A 343 10.57 13.68 -17.24
CA HIS A 343 9.32 14.11 -16.66
C HIS A 343 9.20 13.55 -15.26
N THR A 344 9.18 14.42 -14.27
CA THR A 344 8.82 14.03 -12.91
C THR A 344 7.49 14.70 -12.59
N LYS A 345 6.50 13.93 -12.21
CA LYS A 345 5.27 14.50 -11.69
C LYS A 345 5.59 15.28 -10.42
N SER A 346 5.11 16.51 -10.38
CA SER A 346 5.33 17.52 -9.35
C SER A 346 5.69 17.00 -7.95
N GLY A 347 6.84 17.42 -7.51
CA GLY A 347 7.11 17.76 -6.10
C GLY A 347 7.46 16.64 -5.15
N ASN A 348 6.87 15.48 -5.21
CA ASN A 348 6.96 14.56 -4.08
C ASN A 348 7.66 13.22 -4.33
N ASN A 349 7.97 12.86 -5.58
CA ASN A 349 8.34 11.48 -5.89
C ASN A 349 9.82 11.24 -6.23
N VAL A 350 10.61 12.28 -6.29
CA VAL A 350 12.09 12.14 -6.42
C VAL A 350 12.75 12.22 -5.03
N ARG A 351 11.92 12.36 -3.98
CA ARG A 351 12.42 12.73 -2.67
C ARG A 351 11.70 12.04 -1.54
N ASN A 352 12.37 11.13 -0.93
CA ASN A 352 12.28 10.89 0.48
C ASN A 352 13.53 11.48 1.16
N ASN A 353 13.60 12.82 1.20
CA ASN A 353 14.59 13.45 2.04
C ASN A 353 13.86 14.07 3.24
N PRO A 354 13.88 13.44 4.42
CA PRO A 354 13.23 13.97 5.61
C PRO A 354 13.86 15.31 6.01
N ALA A 355 13.12 16.07 6.80
CA ALA A 355 13.47 17.40 7.30
C ALA A 355 14.96 17.52 7.68
N GLY A 356 15.72 18.36 6.95
CA GLY A 356 17.16 18.56 7.15
C GLY A 356 17.98 18.54 5.87
N HIS A 357 17.37 18.81 4.71
CA HIS A 357 17.97 18.77 3.38
C HIS A 357 19.34 19.42 3.27
N THR A 358 20.33 18.60 2.96
CA THR A 358 21.67 19.04 2.56
C THR A 358 21.77 19.38 1.06
N GLY A 359 20.68 19.18 0.29
CA GLY A 359 20.62 19.29 -1.16
C GLY A 359 21.05 18.02 -1.88
N THR A 360 20.50 17.79 -3.07
CA THR A 360 20.87 16.68 -3.96
C THR A 360 21.74 17.19 -5.10
N THR A 361 22.76 16.41 -5.48
CA THR A 361 23.61 16.72 -6.63
C THR A 361 23.13 15.96 -7.87
N TYR A 362 22.70 16.68 -8.89
CA TYR A 362 22.34 16.15 -10.19
C TYR A 362 23.46 16.39 -11.18
N VAL A 363 24.04 15.34 -11.73
CA VAL A 363 25.15 15.42 -12.70
C VAL A 363 24.63 15.06 -14.07
N PHE A 364 24.62 16.03 -14.98
CA PHE A 364 24.24 15.85 -16.38
C PHE A 364 25.50 15.70 -17.23
N GLU A 365 25.64 14.57 -17.92
CA GLU A 365 26.80 14.31 -18.77
C GLU A 365 26.60 14.78 -20.21
N GLY A 366 25.37 15.14 -20.59
CA GLY A 366 25.04 15.64 -21.91
C GLY A 366 25.51 17.08 -22.10
N ARG A 367 26.12 17.41 -23.25
CA ARG A 367 26.43 18.80 -23.59
C ARG A 367 25.21 19.62 -23.96
N THR A 368 24.16 18.95 -24.49
CA THR A 368 22.86 19.55 -24.81
C THR A 368 21.88 19.29 -23.67
N PRO A 369 21.20 20.32 -23.15
CA PRO A 369 20.19 20.14 -22.11
C PRO A 369 19.07 19.23 -22.58
N LEU A 370 18.76 18.21 -21.78
CA LEU A 370 17.59 17.35 -22.03
C LEU A 370 16.26 18.13 -21.94
N HIS A 371 15.20 17.57 -22.50
CA HIS A 371 13.88 18.16 -22.41
C HIS A 371 13.27 17.89 -21.02
N LEU A 372 13.06 18.95 -20.23
CA LEU A 372 12.23 18.92 -19.03
C LEU A 372 10.82 19.37 -19.36
N VAL A 373 9.82 18.63 -18.89
CA VAL A 373 8.41 19.04 -19.10
C VAL A 373 8.14 20.34 -18.34
N SER A 374 7.53 21.30 -19.00
CA SER A 374 7.22 22.61 -18.44
C SER A 374 6.26 22.52 -17.26
N GLY A 375 6.45 23.36 -16.24
CA GLY A 375 5.59 23.44 -15.06
C GLY A 375 5.91 22.46 -13.94
N VAL A 376 6.89 21.59 -14.13
CA VAL A 376 7.39 20.65 -13.11
C VAL A 376 8.75 21.09 -12.63
N CYS A 377 8.88 21.38 -11.33
CA CYS A 377 10.16 21.67 -10.72
C CYS A 377 10.79 20.36 -10.24
N LEU A 378 11.86 19.92 -10.92
CA LEU A 378 12.62 18.74 -10.55
C LEU A 378 13.52 18.99 -9.34
N PHE A 379 13.94 20.25 -9.17
CA PHE A 379 14.97 20.67 -8.22
C PHE A 379 14.36 21.40 -7.03
N GLU A 380 15.06 21.39 -5.91
CA GLU A 380 14.72 22.14 -4.71
C GLU A 380 15.82 23.10 -4.28
N GLU A 381 15.51 23.83 -3.22
CA GLU A 381 16.48 24.69 -2.55
C GLU A 381 17.69 23.85 -2.10
N LYS A 382 18.89 24.38 -2.29
CA LYS A 382 20.19 23.74 -1.97
C LYS A 382 20.63 22.61 -2.90
N ASP A 383 19.84 22.23 -3.92
CA ASP A 383 20.32 21.28 -4.91
C ASP A 383 21.48 21.86 -5.73
N THR A 384 22.36 20.96 -6.16
CA THR A 384 23.48 21.27 -7.04
C THR A 384 23.26 20.65 -8.41
N ILE A 385 23.32 21.46 -9.46
CA ILE A 385 23.28 21.02 -10.85
C ILE A 385 24.67 21.08 -11.43
N VAL A 386 25.23 19.95 -11.79
CA VAL A 386 26.53 19.81 -12.42
C VAL A 386 26.36 19.55 -13.90
N VAL A 387 26.97 20.36 -14.76
CA VAL A 387 26.89 20.24 -16.23
C VAL A 387 28.30 20.23 -16.86
N PRO A 388 28.46 19.78 -18.12
CA PRO A 388 29.72 19.80 -18.80
C PRO A 388 30.26 21.24 -18.95
N LYS A 389 31.57 21.37 -18.89
CA LYS A 389 32.28 22.66 -19.02
C LYS A 389 31.82 23.44 -20.25
N GLY A 390 31.46 24.70 -20.05
CA GLY A 390 30.96 25.63 -21.06
C GLY A 390 29.48 25.48 -21.41
N CYS A 391 28.73 24.61 -20.72
CA CYS A 391 27.29 24.35 -21.03
C CYS A 391 26.33 25.05 -20.07
N LYS A 392 26.80 25.60 -18.95
CA LYS A 392 25.94 26.16 -17.89
C LYS A 392 24.92 27.17 -18.39
N LYS A 393 25.34 28.10 -19.26
CA LYS A 393 24.43 29.14 -19.78
C LYS A 393 23.29 28.54 -20.59
N GLU A 394 23.60 27.57 -21.47
CA GLU A 394 22.60 26.90 -22.30
C GLU A 394 21.58 26.13 -21.46
N TYR A 395 22.04 25.44 -20.43
CA TYR A 395 21.19 24.73 -19.47
C TYR A 395 20.26 25.69 -18.71
N GLN A 396 20.78 26.80 -18.22
CA GLN A 396 20.00 27.81 -17.50
C GLN A 396 18.93 28.47 -18.40
N GLU A 397 19.28 28.77 -19.65
CA GLU A 397 18.34 29.34 -20.62
C GLU A 397 17.23 28.34 -20.96
N LYS A 398 17.60 27.08 -21.28
CA LYS A 398 16.65 26.03 -21.65
C LYS A 398 15.68 25.71 -20.53
N TRP A 399 16.14 25.67 -19.29
CA TRP A 399 15.34 25.29 -18.13
C TRP A 399 14.80 26.46 -17.31
N ARG A 400 14.88 27.67 -17.82
CA ARG A 400 14.44 28.89 -17.13
C ARG A 400 13.04 28.74 -16.52
N GLY A 401 12.07 28.17 -17.24
CA GLY A 401 10.71 27.96 -16.77
C GLY A 401 10.59 26.93 -15.64
N ASN A 402 11.49 25.94 -15.60
CA ASN A 402 11.50 24.88 -14.60
C ASN A 402 12.18 25.28 -13.28
N ILE A 403 13.11 26.26 -13.34
CA ILE A 403 13.91 26.68 -12.18
C ILE A 403 13.59 28.11 -11.70
N SER A 404 12.66 28.80 -12.34
CA SER A 404 12.41 30.22 -12.10
C SER A 404 12.08 30.59 -10.65
N ARG A 405 11.41 29.71 -9.93
CA ARG A 405 11.07 29.90 -8.50
C ARG A 405 12.25 29.66 -7.56
N LEU A 406 13.29 28.96 -8.01
CA LEU A 406 14.42 28.51 -7.20
C LEU A 406 15.77 29.11 -7.64
N HIS A 407 15.75 30.03 -8.61
CA HIS A 407 16.92 30.53 -9.33
C HIS A 407 18.09 31.00 -8.43
N HIS A 408 17.79 31.54 -7.25
CA HIS A 408 18.79 32.02 -6.28
C HIS A 408 19.17 30.99 -5.23
N LYS A 409 18.57 29.78 -5.26
CA LYS A 409 18.70 28.77 -4.20
C LYS A 409 19.30 27.45 -4.68
N ILE A 410 19.59 27.36 -6.00
CA ILE A 410 20.21 26.21 -6.64
C ILE A 410 21.66 26.55 -6.95
N PHE A 411 22.57 25.62 -6.67
CA PHE A 411 23.99 25.75 -7.00
C PHE A 411 24.26 25.17 -8.38
N TRP A 412 25.19 25.80 -9.12
CA TRP A 412 25.59 25.38 -10.46
C TRP A 412 27.08 25.16 -10.53
N GLU A 413 27.50 23.99 -10.98
CA GLU A 413 28.89 23.62 -11.22
C GLU A 413 29.12 23.20 -12.66
N GLU A 414 30.33 23.39 -13.15
CA GLU A 414 30.79 22.88 -14.45
C GLU A 414 31.97 21.93 -14.24
N LYS A 415 31.94 20.79 -14.89
CA LYS A 415 33.00 19.76 -14.87
C LYS A 415 33.53 19.47 -16.24
#